data_f0371bc7eb5e30b469b73d33cb9b1c0f
#
_entry.id   f0371bc7eb5e30b469b73d33cb9b1c0f
#
_cell.length_a   1.000
_cell.length_b   1.000
_cell.length_c   1.000
_cell.angle_alpha   90.00
_cell.angle_beta   90.00
_cell.angle_gamma   90.00
#
_symmetry.space_group_name_H-M   'P 1'
#
loop_
_entity.id
_entity.type
_entity.pdbx_description
1 polymer ?
#
loop_
_entity_poly.entity_id
_entity_poly.type
_entity_poly.pdbx_seq_one_letter_code
_entity_poly.pdbx_strand_id
1 'polypeptide(L)'
;MLDRVTPLQFPGPLEDPWEEIDEESWAQGMENELRRELAPTHPLYGLEAQAIATRCDNDDVLFLLPNQQMAVVHLTWRKREEAPPWPGHWHYPTPLACWQQHLLPDIEEWD
;
A
#
# COMPACT_ATOMS: atom_id res chain seq x y z
N MET A 1 19.06 -1.66 13.49
CA MET A 1 18.14 -0.87 12.71
C MET A 1 17.40 -1.75 11.73
N LEU A 2 16.15 -1.57 11.65
CA LEU A 2 15.34 -2.40 10.80
C LEU A 2 15.12 -1.71 9.48
N ASP A 3 15.56 -2.31 8.43
CA ASP A 3 15.29 -1.76 7.12
C ASP A 3 13.84 -1.97 6.77
N ARG A 4 13.24 -0.92 6.27
CA ARG A 4 11.99 -1.09 5.59
C ARG A 4 12.23 -2.08 4.48
N VAL A 5 11.24 -2.87 4.20
CA VAL A 5 11.42 -3.94 3.27
C VAL A 5 12.05 -3.53 2.02
N THR A 6 13.12 -4.19 1.73
CA THR A 6 13.80 -3.93 0.52
C THR A 6 13.81 -5.07 -0.43
N PRO A 7 13.30 -6.23 -0.09
CA PRO A 7 13.41 -7.34 -1.02
C PRO A 7 12.48 -7.23 -2.19
N LEU A 8 11.64 -6.20 -2.22
CA LEU A 8 10.74 -6.06 -3.34
C LEU A 8 11.53 -5.72 -4.57
N GLN A 9 11.43 -6.59 -5.52
CA GLN A 9 12.14 -6.45 -6.77
C GLN A 9 11.12 -6.31 -7.86
N PHE A 10 10.68 -5.09 -8.07
CA PHE A 10 9.85 -4.83 -9.23
C PHE A 10 10.71 -4.85 -10.48
N PRO A 11 10.15 -5.19 -11.64
CA PRO A 11 10.93 -5.21 -12.87
C PRO A 11 11.48 -3.86 -13.29
N GLY A 12 10.95 -2.77 -12.74
CA GLY A 12 11.45 -1.43 -13.03
C GLY A 12 11.35 -0.55 -11.82
N PRO A 13 11.85 0.68 -11.91
CA PRO A 13 11.80 1.61 -10.79
C PRO A 13 10.38 2.12 -10.57
N LEU A 14 10.09 2.48 -9.32
CA LEU A 14 8.88 3.22 -9.04
C LEU A 14 9.08 4.65 -9.54
N GLU A 15 8.15 5.10 -10.35
CA GLU A 15 8.18 6.45 -10.92
C GLU A 15 6.81 7.07 -10.70
N ASP A 16 6.72 8.39 -10.90
CA ASP A 16 5.44 9.08 -10.72
C ASP A 16 4.32 8.33 -11.42
N PRO A 17 3.15 8.28 -10.82
CA PRO A 17 2.74 8.96 -9.59
C PRO A 17 3.13 8.22 -8.31
N TRP A 18 3.83 7.12 -8.38
CA TRP A 18 4.22 6.32 -7.22
C TRP A 18 5.56 6.79 -6.69
N GLU A 19 5.62 6.97 -5.37
CA GLU A 19 6.80 7.46 -4.68
C GLU A 19 7.16 6.51 -3.55
N GLU A 20 8.39 6.05 -3.53
CA GLU A 20 8.85 5.13 -2.50
C GLU A 20 8.90 5.84 -1.15
N ILE A 21 8.43 5.16 -0.11
CA ILE A 21 8.50 5.70 1.24
C ILE A 21 9.87 5.36 1.82
N ASP A 22 10.64 6.40 2.14
CA ASP A 22 12.02 6.21 2.61
C ASP A 22 12.20 6.65 4.05
N GLU A 23 11.13 7.03 4.76
CA GLU A 23 11.19 7.43 6.15
C GLU A 23 10.32 6.53 7.00
N GLU A 24 10.91 6.00 8.08
CA GLU A 24 10.19 5.06 8.93
C GLU A 24 8.96 5.70 9.59
N SER A 25 9.08 6.94 10.05
CA SER A 25 7.96 7.61 10.70
C SER A 25 6.79 7.82 9.73
N TRP A 26 7.10 8.14 8.48
CA TRP A 26 6.09 8.30 7.45
C TRP A 26 5.37 6.97 7.21
N ALA A 27 6.16 5.90 7.05
CA ALA A 27 5.57 4.59 6.83
C ALA A 27 4.71 4.15 8.01
N GLN A 28 5.17 4.41 9.24
CA GLN A 28 4.40 4.05 10.42
C GLN A 28 3.09 4.80 10.51
N GLY A 29 3.08 6.06 10.11
CA GLY A 29 1.84 6.84 10.07
C GLY A 29 0.81 6.20 9.16
N MET A 30 1.24 5.75 7.99
CA MET A 30 0.35 5.06 7.05
C MET A 30 -0.16 3.74 7.62
N GLU A 31 0.75 2.98 8.24
CA GLU A 31 0.39 1.69 8.83
C GLU A 31 -0.57 1.84 9.99
N ASN A 32 -0.37 2.86 10.82
CA ASN A 32 -1.26 3.12 11.93
C ASN A 32 -2.64 3.52 11.45
N GLU A 33 -2.69 4.35 10.41
CA GLU A 33 -3.99 4.75 9.86
C GLU A 33 -4.72 3.56 9.28
N LEU A 34 -4.02 2.68 8.56
CA LEU A 34 -4.65 1.49 8.03
C LEU A 34 -5.29 0.67 9.15
N ARG A 35 -4.55 0.44 10.22
CA ARG A 35 -5.07 -0.35 11.34
C ARG A 35 -6.31 0.29 11.96
N ARG A 36 -6.34 1.62 12.03
CA ARG A 36 -7.50 2.32 12.57
C ARG A 36 -8.73 2.16 11.69
N GLU A 37 -8.53 2.13 10.38
CA GLU A 37 -9.66 2.11 9.45
C GLU A 37 -10.25 0.72 9.25
N LEU A 38 -9.52 -0.34 9.55
CA LEU A 38 -9.97 -1.69 9.25
C LEU A 38 -10.93 -2.22 10.29
N ALA A 39 -12.15 -2.52 9.86
CA ALA A 39 -13.11 -3.23 10.70
C ALA A 39 -12.74 -4.71 10.74
N PRO A 40 -13.15 -5.43 11.81
CA PRO A 40 -12.82 -6.86 11.90
C PRO A 40 -13.29 -7.71 10.73
N THR A 41 -14.28 -7.23 9.98
CA THR A 41 -14.78 -7.97 8.82
C THR A 41 -14.09 -7.60 7.52
N HIS A 42 -13.16 -6.64 7.55
CA HIS A 42 -12.46 -6.26 6.33
C HIS A 42 -11.42 -7.33 5.97
N PRO A 43 -11.26 -7.63 4.67
CA PRO A 43 -10.31 -8.69 4.26
C PRO A 43 -8.88 -8.49 4.71
N LEU A 44 -8.46 -7.25 4.95
CA LEU A 44 -7.09 -6.97 5.39
C LEU A 44 -6.93 -6.93 6.89
N TYR A 45 -8.02 -7.07 7.64
CA TYR A 45 -7.96 -6.96 9.09
C TYR A 45 -7.04 -8.02 9.69
N GLY A 46 -6.19 -7.59 10.61
CA GLY A 46 -5.31 -8.51 11.31
C GLY A 46 -4.05 -8.89 10.56
N LEU A 47 -3.90 -8.47 9.31
CA LEU A 47 -2.69 -8.75 8.56
C LEU A 47 -1.62 -7.72 8.89
N GLU A 48 -0.38 -8.19 8.99
CA GLU A 48 0.74 -7.26 9.10
C GLU A 48 0.95 -6.61 7.75
N ALA A 49 1.02 -5.29 7.75
CA ALA A 49 1.19 -4.54 6.51
C ALA A 49 2.32 -3.55 6.67
N GLN A 50 3.22 -3.51 5.69
CA GLN A 50 4.30 -2.53 5.65
C GLN A 50 4.04 -1.56 4.52
N ALA A 51 4.02 -0.27 4.84
CA ALA A 51 3.83 0.75 3.81
C ALA A 51 5.11 0.90 3.01
N ILE A 52 5.00 0.73 1.70
CA ILE A 52 6.14 0.71 0.79
C ILE A 52 6.19 1.97 -0.06
N ALA A 53 5.05 2.41 -0.56
CA ALA A 53 5.00 3.54 -1.50
C ALA A 53 3.65 4.20 -1.42
N THR A 54 3.58 5.43 -1.92
CA THR A 54 2.34 6.18 -1.94
C THR A 54 2.24 6.93 -3.26
N ARG A 55 1.01 7.21 -3.70
CA ARG A 55 0.82 8.06 -4.87
C ARG A 55 0.94 9.52 -4.46
N CYS A 56 1.54 10.31 -5.35
CA CYS A 56 1.72 11.72 -5.06
C CYS A 56 0.45 12.54 -5.27
N ASP A 57 -0.57 11.99 -5.93
CA ASP A 57 -1.75 12.73 -6.32
C ASP A 57 -3.01 12.33 -5.56
N ASN A 58 -2.94 11.29 -4.71
CA ASN A 58 -4.09 10.88 -3.93
C ASN A 58 -3.63 10.09 -2.70
N ASP A 59 -4.57 9.46 -2.01
CA ASP A 59 -4.28 8.77 -0.75
C ASP A 59 -4.07 7.28 -0.91
N ASP A 60 -3.74 6.82 -2.11
CA ASP A 60 -3.43 5.41 -2.32
C ASP A 60 -2.06 5.08 -1.76
N VAL A 61 -2.00 4.00 -1.00
CA VAL A 61 -0.76 3.53 -0.38
C VAL A 61 -0.57 2.06 -0.75
N LEU A 62 0.67 1.74 -1.11
CA LEU A 62 1.05 0.37 -1.43
C LEU A 62 1.58 -0.29 -0.17
N PHE A 63 0.98 -1.40 0.22
CA PHE A 63 1.39 -2.17 1.39
C PHE A 63 1.90 -3.54 0.97
N LEU A 64 2.98 -3.97 1.63
CA LEU A 64 3.44 -5.35 1.55
C LEU A 64 2.78 -6.12 2.67
N LEU A 65 2.19 -7.26 2.32
CA LEU A 65 1.49 -8.12 3.25
C LEU A 65 2.29 -9.42 3.46
N PRO A 66 1.89 -10.27 4.41
CA PRO A 66 2.57 -11.54 4.59
C PRO A 66 2.57 -12.37 3.30
N ASN A 67 3.57 -13.23 3.18
CA ASN A 67 3.71 -14.14 2.04
C ASN A 67 3.88 -13.44 0.71
N GLN A 68 4.49 -12.25 0.73
CA GLN A 68 4.77 -11.47 -0.48
C GLN A 68 3.51 -11.03 -1.22
N GLN A 69 2.38 -11.03 -0.54
CA GLN A 69 1.17 -10.44 -1.12
C GLN A 69 1.24 -8.93 -1.01
N MET A 70 0.49 -8.25 -1.84
CA MET A 70 0.48 -6.80 -1.84
C MET A 70 -0.93 -6.28 -1.91
N ALA A 71 -1.14 -5.08 -1.37
CA ALA A 71 -2.41 -4.39 -1.47
C ALA A 71 -2.17 -2.92 -1.71
N VAL A 72 -3.00 -2.33 -2.56
CA VAL A 72 -3.10 -0.88 -2.71
C VAL A 72 -4.36 -0.48 -1.97
N VAL A 73 -4.24 0.43 -1.01
CA VAL A 73 -5.37 0.83 -0.17
C VAL A 73 -5.56 2.33 -0.27
N HIS A 74 -6.79 2.74 -0.50
CA HIS A 74 -7.16 4.15 -0.52
C HIS A 74 -7.57 4.54 0.91
N LEU A 75 -6.64 5.10 1.67
CA LEU A 75 -6.90 5.49 3.05
C LEU A 75 -7.85 6.66 3.11
N THR A 76 -8.75 6.66 4.09
CA THR A 76 -9.70 7.76 4.25
C THR A 76 -9.17 8.87 5.15
N TRP A 77 -8.19 8.56 5.99
CA TRP A 77 -7.58 9.48 6.95
C TRP A 77 -8.58 10.07 7.94
N ARG A 78 -9.66 9.34 8.20
CA ARG A 78 -10.65 9.78 9.17
C ARG A 78 -10.30 9.40 10.59
N LYS A 79 -9.22 8.59 10.76
CA LYS A 79 -8.72 8.19 12.07
C LYS A 79 -9.74 7.40 12.88
N ARG A 80 -10.53 6.60 12.20
CA ARG A 80 -11.56 5.78 12.82
C ARG A 80 -11.84 4.59 11.94
N GLU A 81 -12.44 3.58 12.57
CA GLU A 81 -12.86 2.39 11.85
C GLU A 81 -13.91 2.74 10.81
N GLU A 82 -13.76 2.18 9.62
CA GLU A 82 -14.69 2.39 8.54
C GLU A 82 -15.56 1.17 8.35
N ALA A 83 -16.76 1.39 7.87
CA ALA A 83 -17.65 0.29 7.56
C ALA A 83 -17.23 -0.33 6.23
N PRO A 84 -17.14 -1.69 6.17
CA PRO A 84 -16.83 -2.32 4.90
C PRO A 84 -17.82 -1.90 3.82
N PRO A 85 -17.37 -1.78 2.57
CA PRO A 85 -16.09 -2.22 2.03
C PRO A 85 -14.93 -1.23 2.20
N TRP A 86 -15.10 -0.21 3.00
CA TRP A 86 -14.06 0.80 3.16
C TRP A 86 -13.04 0.36 4.21
N PRO A 87 -11.78 0.77 4.08
CA PRO A 87 -11.24 1.53 2.95
C PRO A 87 -11.17 0.69 1.69
N GLY A 88 -11.31 1.35 0.56
CA GLY A 88 -11.19 0.68 -0.74
C GLY A 88 -9.80 0.11 -0.95
N HIS A 89 -9.73 -1.04 -1.60
CA HIS A 89 -8.44 -1.68 -1.77
C HIS A 89 -8.42 -2.59 -2.98
N TRP A 90 -7.19 -2.87 -3.46
CA TRP A 90 -6.90 -3.86 -4.50
C TRP A 90 -5.85 -4.81 -3.96
N HIS A 91 -6.06 -6.10 -4.10
CA HIS A 91 -5.21 -7.13 -3.51
C HIS A 91 -4.56 -7.97 -4.60
N TYR A 92 -3.26 -8.18 -4.49
CA TYR A 92 -2.48 -8.92 -5.48
C TYR A 92 -1.69 -10.03 -4.81
N PRO A 93 -1.61 -11.21 -5.44
CA PRO A 93 -0.94 -12.36 -4.80
C PRO A 93 0.59 -12.27 -4.79
N THR A 94 1.17 -11.45 -5.68
CA THR A 94 2.63 -11.34 -5.76
C THR A 94 3.01 -9.91 -6.13
N PRO A 95 4.27 -9.52 -5.86
CA PRO A 95 4.75 -8.22 -6.30
C PRO A 95 4.69 -8.05 -7.82
N LEU A 96 4.97 -9.12 -8.57
CA LEU A 96 4.91 -9.03 -10.03
C LEU A 96 3.50 -8.76 -10.51
N ALA A 97 2.50 -9.46 -9.94
CA ALA A 97 1.11 -9.21 -10.31
C ALA A 97 0.71 -7.77 -10.01
N CYS A 98 1.11 -7.27 -8.84
CA CYS A 98 0.83 -5.89 -8.47
C CYS A 98 1.49 -4.92 -9.45
N TRP A 99 2.75 -5.17 -9.80
CA TRP A 99 3.46 -4.35 -10.76
C TRP A 99 2.74 -4.31 -12.10
N GLN A 100 2.43 -5.48 -12.64
CA GLN A 100 1.85 -5.56 -13.99
C GLN A 100 0.44 -5.01 -14.06
N GLN A 101 -0.34 -5.23 -13.01
CA GLN A 101 -1.77 -4.93 -13.05
C GLN A 101 -2.10 -3.57 -12.45
N HIS A 102 -1.21 -2.99 -11.66
CA HIS A 102 -1.53 -1.75 -10.95
C HIS A 102 -0.47 -0.67 -11.12
N LEU A 103 0.78 -0.97 -10.75
CA LEU A 103 1.80 0.06 -10.67
C LEU A 103 2.26 0.51 -12.05
N LEU A 104 2.58 -0.43 -12.92
CA LEU A 104 3.07 -0.08 -14.25
C LEU A 104 2.02 0.65 -15.07
N PRO A 105 0.75 0.21 -15.10
CA PRO A 105 -0.26 1.00 -15.80
C PRO A 105 -0.39 2.42 -15.28
N ASP A 106 -0.32 2.61 -13.96
CA ASP A 106 -0.36 3.95 -13.39
C ASP A 106 0.80 4.80 -13.86
N ILE A 107 2.00 4.21 -13.87
CA ILE A 107 3.20 4.93 -14.30
C ILE A 107 3.12 5.28 -15.78
N GLU A 108 2.70 4.33 -16.60
CA GLU A 108 2.66 4.55 -18.05
C GLU A 108 1.61 5.56 -18.47
N GLU A 109 0.55 5.70 -17.69
CA GLU A 109 -0.51 6.63 -18.01
C GLU A 109 -0.31 8.01 -17.40
N TRP A 110 0.72 8.16 -16.61
CA TRP A 110 1.00 9.43 -15.93
C TRP A 110 1.67 10.42 -16.88
N ASP A 111 1.15 11.62 -16.91
CA ASP A 111 1.72 12.70 -17.73
C ASP A 111 2.47 13.71 -16.90
#